data_d6b9cb6f65d251b6287a3c64448837f5
#
_entry.id   d6b9cb6f65d251b6287a3c64448837f5
#
_cell.length_a   1.000
_cell.length_b   1.000
_cell.length_c   1.000
_cell.angle_alpha   90.00
_cell.angle_beta   90.00
_cell.angle_gamma   90.00
#
_symmetry.space_group_name_H-M   'P 1'
#
loop_
_entity.id
_entity.type
_entity.pdbx_description
1 polymer ?
#
loop_
_entity_poly.entity_id
_entity_poly.type
_entity_poly.pdbx_seq_one_letter_code
_entity_poly.pdbx_strand_id
1 'polypeptide(L)'
;MNDAVIVSKAAVERALGRSVFIRTYSDEEAHYPGGQKDKYGIPEETVQGYLGPEAYSQLDPNGLVSPETVVGPDAVLVGKTSPPRFLKEVTALELESERRRESSVTMRGNESGVVDAVMLSETLAGNKFVKVRVRSLNVPEIGDKFASRFGQKGIIALLAEHSDMPFTKDGVVPDLIVNPHAIPGRMTAGHLLEMLGGKAAALDGTLKDGTAFSGGTQEDFEKSLSEHGFRCTGNETLYDGATGHAIKAKIYVGVIYYQKLHHMVSLKMHARSRGPIQMLTHQPTEGRAREGGLRLGEMERDCFIGYGAAALLKERMLDSADKTTELVCTSCGSLAVLDKIKNRRYCPVCESSGVAEVEMSYAFKLLLDEMKSIGTFPKLRLKAQGM
;
A
#
# COMPACT_ATOMS: atom_id res chain seq x y z
N MET A 1 10.08 -3.50 24.77
CA MET A 1 10.38 -2.96 23.41
C MET A 1 11.86 -3.12 23.09
N ASN A 2 12.34 -4.36 23.01
CA ASN A 2 13.78 -4.64 22.84
C ASN A 2 14.31 -4.26 21.44
N ASP A 3 13.43 -4.20 20.44
CA ASP A 3 13.78 -4.01 19.02
C ASP A 3 13.52 -2.58 18.52
N ALA A 4 13.32 -1.64 19.42
CA ALA A 4 13.19 -0.23 19.08
C ALA A 4 14.56 0.38 18.77
N VAL A 5 14.62 1.20 17.73
CA VAL A 5 15.83 1.92 17.31
C VAL A 5 15.52 3.41 17.34
N ILE A 6 16.43 4.19 17.92
CA ILE A 6 16.40 5.66 17.85
C ILE A 6 17.40 6.08 16.78
N VAL A 7 16.99 6.94 15.88
CA VAL A 7 17.84 7.44 14.80
C VAL A 7 17.93 8.97 14.89
N SER A 8 19.13 9.49 14.68
CA SER A 8 19.35 10.93 14.62
C SER A 8 18.70 11.51 13.36
N LYS A 9 17.88 12.55 13.49
CA LYS A 9 17.28 13.27 12.38
C LYS A 9 18.35 13.86 11.45
N ALA A 10 19.44 14.41 11.99
CA ALA A 10 20.55 14.91 11.21
C ALA A 10 21.23 13.82 10.37
N ALA A 11 21.28 12.57 10.84
CA ALA A 11 21.79 11.45 10.05
C ALA A 11 20.87 11.14 8.86
N VAL A 12 19.56 11.18 9.06
CA VAL A 12 18.57 11.01 7.98
C VAL A 12 18.65 12.14 6.95
N GLU A 13 18.84 13.37 7.40
CA GLU A 13 19.05 14.53 6.52
C GLU A 13 20.32 14.40 5.70
N ARG A 14 21.39 13.82 6.27
CA ARG A 14 22.62 13.44 5.56
C ARG A 14 22.49 12.17 4.71
N ALA A 15 21.28 11.71 4.49
CA ALA A 15 20.93 10.58 3.63
C ALA A 15 21.12 9.17 4.23
N LEU A 16 21.21 9.03 5.56
CA LEU A 16 21.20 7.70 6.17
C LEU A 16 19.90 6.95 5.80
N GLY A 17 20.03 5.78 5.19
CA GLY A 17 18.89 4.91 4.82
C GLY A 17 17.94 5.50 3.77
N ARG A 18 18.29 6.60 3.12
CA ARG A 18 17.51 7.15 2.00
C ARG A 18 17.55 6.19 0.82
N SER A 19 16.40 5.93 0.20
CA SER A 19 16.28 5.01 -0.92
C SER A 19 15.42 5.59 -2.03
N VAL A 20 15.74 5.22 -3.27
CA VAL A 20 14.93 5.56 -4.45
C VAL A 20 14.13 4.32 -4.84
N PHE A 21 12.83 4.48 -4.98
CA PHE A 21 11.95 3.44 -5.47
C PHE A 21 11.50 3.80 -6.89
N ILE A 22 11.67 2.87 -7.82
CA ILE A 22 11.30 3.06 -9.21
C ILE A 22 10.12 2.14 -9.52
N ARG A 23 9.04 2.73 -10.03
CA ARG A 23 7.88 2.01 -10.51
C ARG A 23 7.65 2.31 -11.98
N THR A 24 7.37 1.26 -12.75
CA THR A 24 7.01 1.40 -14.15
C THR A 24 5.53 1.10 -14.33
N TYR A 25 4.84 2.04 -14.97
CA TYR A 25 3.48 1.89 -15.47
C TYR A 25 3.57 1.61 -16.96
N SER A 26 2.83 0.62 -17.44
CA SER A 26 2.82 0.26 -18.85
C SER A 26 1.40 0.15 -19.35
N ASP A 27 1.18 0.62 -20.56
CA ASP A 27 -0.11 0.54 -21.22
C ASP A 27 0.06 0.25 -22.71
N GLU A 28 -0.91 -0.43 -23.29
CA GLU A 28 -0.96 -0.79 -24.70
C GLU A 28 -2.31 -0.36 -25.29
N GLU A 29 -2.28 0.13 -26.53
CA GLU A 29 -3.47 0.43 -27.31
C GLU A 29 -4.14 -0.88 -27.72
N ALA A 30 -5.27 -1.20 -27.10
CA ALA A 30 -6.01 -2.42 -27.42
C ALA A 30 -6.89 -2.23 -28.67
N HIS A 31 -6.94 -3.28 -29.51
CA HIS A 31 -7.85 -3.38 -30.64
C HIS A 31 -9.05 -4.26 -30.28
N TYR A 32 -10.23 -3.80 -30.64
CA TYR A 32 -11.50 -4.48 -30.38
C TYR A 32 -12.16 -4.99 -31.66
N PRO A 33 -13.05 -5.99 -31.57
CA PRO A 33 -13.86 -6.42 -32.70
C PRO A 33 -14.63 -5.24 -33.33
N GLY A 34 -14.72 -5.22 -34.66
CA GLY A 34 -15.34 -4.11 -35.38
C GLY A 34 -14.43 -2.96 -35.74
N GLY A 35 -13.08 -3.13 -35.60
CA GLY A 35 -12.08 -2.14 -35.99
C GLY A 35 -11.95 -0.98 -35.02
N GLN A 36 -12.63 -1.02 -33.89
CA GLN A 36 -12.48 -0.02 -32.83
C GLN A 36 -11.15 -0.24 -32.08
N LYS A 37 -10.57 0.88 -31.61
CA LYS A 37 -9.34 0.85 -30.82
C LYS A 37 -9.35 1.90 -29.72
N ASP A 38 -8.50 1.67 -28.74
CA ASP A 38 -8.17 2.66 -27.73
C ASP A 38 -7.56 3.90 -28.43
N LYS A 39 -7.74 5.06 -27.83
CA LYS A 39 -7.10 6.30 -28.30
C LYS A 39 -6.36 6.95 -27.16
N TYR A 40 -5.08 7.23 -27.36
CA TYR A 40 -4.31 8.09 -26.46
C TYR A 40 -4.64 9.55 -26.72
N GLY A 41 -4.75 10.34 -25.67
CA GLY A 41 -5.09 11.74 -25.70
C GLY A 41 -5.73 12.18 -24.38
N ILE A 42 -5.93 13.46 -24.21
CA ILE A 42 -6.68 14.00 -23.07
C ILE A 42 -8.17 13.70 -23.30
N PRO A 43 -8.85 12.99 -22.38
CA PRO A 43 -10.28 12.72 -22.51
C PRO A 43 -11.10 14.01 -22.47
N GLU A 44 -12.15 14.08 -23.27
CA GLU A 44 -13.12 15.17 -23.23
C GLU A 44 -14.10 14.99 -22.06
N GLU A 45 -14.71 16.07 -21.60
CA GLU A 45 -15.69 16.05 -20.48
C GLU A 45 -16.92 15.18 -20.77
N THR A 46 -17.21 14.88 -22.04
CA THR A 46 -18.32 14.03 -22.48
C THR A 46 -18.07 12.54 -22.27
N VAL A 47 -16.82 12.15 -21.98
CA VAL A 47 -16.42 10.75 -21.81
C VAL A 47 -16.98 10.19 -20.49
N GLN A 48 -17.52 8.98 -20.56
CA GLN A 48 -18.06 8.31 -19.37
C GLN A 48 -16.93 7.97 -18.37
N GLY A 49 -17.01 8.51 -17.16
CA GLY A 49 -16.02 8.30 -16.12
C GLY A 49 -14.90 9.35 -16.10
N TYR A 50 -15.11 10.51 -16.73
CA TYR A 50 -14.17 11.63 -16.71
C TYR A 50 -13.77 12.02 -15.29
N LEU A 51 -12.45 12.13 -15.02
CA LEU A 51 -11.87 12.34 -13.68
C LEU A 51 -11.79 13.81 -13.25
N GLY A 52 -12.13 14.73 -14.15
CA GLY A 52 -12.01 16.18 -13.93
C GLY A 52 -10.75 16.78 -14.54
N PRO A 53 -10.74 18.07 -14.84
CA PRO A 53 -9.63 18.72 -15.57
C PRO A 53 -8.31 18.73 -14.79
N GLU A 54 -8.38 18.73 -13.47
CA GLU A 54 -7.19 18.74 -12.62
C GLU A 54 -6.37 17.46 -12.76
N ALA A 55 -7.01 16.30 -12.93
CA ALA A 55 -6.35 15.01 -13.09
C ALA A 55 -5.50 14.92 -14.37
N TYR A 56 -5.88 15.65 -15.42
CA TYR A 56 -5.20 15.66 -16.72
C TYR A 56 -4.26 16.86 -16.92
N SER A 57 -4.15 17.76 -15.95
CA SER A 57 -3.42 19.02 -16.07
C SER A 57 -1.94 18.84 -16.39
N GLN A 58 -1.37 17.68 -16.12
CA GLN A 58 0.05 17.37 -16.31
C GLN A 58 0.34 16.64 -17.63
N LEU A 59 -0.68 16.41 -18.46
CA LEU A 59 -0.54 15.70 -19.72
C LEU A 59 -0.23 16.65 -20.87
N ASP A 60 0.62 16.19 -21.77
CA ASP A 60 0.82 16.80 -23.08
C ASP A 60 -0.42 16.61 -23.97
N PRO A 61 -0.58 17.37 -25.06
CA PRO A 61 -1.70 17.20 -26.02
C PRO A 61 -1.84 15.77 -26.57
N ASN A 62 -0.78 14.98 -26.55
CA ASN A 62 -0.77 13.57 -26.93
C ASN A 62 -1.29 12.63 -25.83
N GLY A 63 -1.65 13.17 -24.66
CA GLY A 63 -2.13 12.39 -23.52
C GLY A 63 -1.02 11.71 -22.70
N LEU A 64 0.22 12.15 -22.81
CA LEU A 64 1.34 11.59 -22.06
C LEU A 64 1.89 12.62 -21.07
N VAL A 65 2.28 12.15 -19.89
CA VAL A 65 2.98 12.98 -18.90
C VAL A 65 4.42 13.27 -19.36
N SER A 66 4.93 14.48 -19.11
CA SER A 66 6.30 14.84 -19.45
C SER A 66 7.32 14.33 -18.42
N PRO A 67 8.57 14.00 -18.85
CA PRO A 67 9.66 13.72 -17.91
C PRO A 67 9.89 14.88 -16.93
N GLU A 68 10.40 14.58 -15.73
CA GLU A 68 10.66 15.51 -14.61
C GLU A 68 9.41 16.17 -14.02
N THR A 69 8.21 15.76 -14.44
CA THR A 69 6.95 16.22 -13.85
C THR A 69 6.73 15.56 -12.47
N VAL A 70 6.37 16.36 -11.47
CA VAL A 70 5.99 15.87 -10.15
C VAL A 70 4.54 15.40 -10.20
N VAL A 71 4.31 14.12 -9.90
CA VAL A 71 3.00 13.48 -9.92
C VAL A 71 2.57 13.07 -8.52
N GLY A 72 1.34 13.42 -8.17
CA GLY A 72 0.73 13.08 -6.90
C GLY A 72 -0.18 11.83 -6.98
N PRO A 73 -0.85 11.51 -5.87
CA PRO A 73 -1.87 10.46 -5.85
C PRO A 73 -2.93 10.71 -6.92
N ASP A 74 -3.39 9.64 -7.56
CA ASP A 74 -4.44 9.63 -8.57
C ASP A 74 -4.19 10.47 -9.84
N ALA A 75 -3.00 11.09 -9.98
CA ALA A 75 -2.62 11.83 -11.17
C ALA A 75 -2.60 10.90 -12.40
N VAL A 76 -3.10 11.36 -13.52
CA VAL A 76 -3.09 10.61 -14.78
C VAL A 76 -1.70 10.67 -15.40
N LEU A 77 -1.14 9.51 -15.70
CA LEU A 77 0.18 9.37 -16.36
C LEU A 77 0.04 9.19 -17.88
N VAL A 78 -1.00 8.46 -18.30
CA VAL A 78 -1.30 8.20 -19.70
C VAL A 78 -2.81 8.38 -19.89
N GLY A 79 -3.21 9.42 -20.60
CA GLY A 79 -4.59 9.67 -20.97
C GLY A 79 -5.03 8.70 -22.08
N LYS A 80 -6.08 7.94 -21.82
CA LYS A 80 -6.61 6.96 -22.76
C LYS A 80 -8.13 6.85 -22.67
N THR A 81 -8.76 6.70 -23.81
CA THR A 81 -10.17 6.42 -23.93
C THR A 81 -10.39 5.12 -24.68
N SER A 82 -11.28 4.27 -24.15
CA SER A 82 -11.68 3.00 -24.76
C SER A 82 -13.11 3.05 -25.32
N PRO A 83 -13.44 2.24 -26.33
CA PRO A 83 -14.80 2.12 -26.81
C PRO A 83 -15.74 1.55 -25.72
N PRO A 84 -17.06 1.75 -25.82
CA PRO A 84 -18.03 1.23 -24.86
C PRO A 84 -18.01 -0.31 -24.84
N ARG A 85 -18.26 -0.89 -23.67
CA ARG A 85 -18.23 -2.37 -23.50
C ARG A 85 -19.34 -3.13 -24.25
N PHE A 86 -20.45 -2.45 -24.52
CA PHE A 86 -21.58 -3.04 -25.22
C PHE A 86 -21.87 -2.20 -26.48
N LEU A 87 -21.69 -2.80 -27.62
CA LEU A 87 -22.23 -2.27 -28.87
C LEU A 87 -23.78 -2.37 -28.77
N LYS A 88 -24.45 -1.30 -28.42
CA LYS A 88 -25.89 -1.17 -28.78
C LYS A 88 -25.94 -1.17 -30.28
N GLU A 89 -26.90 -1.90 -30.87
CA GLU A 89 -27.25 -1.73 -32.29
C GLU A 89 -27.48 -0.25 -32.53
N VAL A 90 -26.55 0.38 -33.24
CA VAL A 90 -26.59 1.81 -33.55
C VAL A 90 -27.66 2.02 -34.60
N THR A 91 -28.81 2.52 -34.20
CA THR A 91 -29.74 3.11 -35.18
C THR A 91 -29.04 4.31 -35.81
N ALA A 92 -29.09 4.41 -37.13
CA ALA A 92 -28.34 5.33 -37.99
C ALA A 92 -28.47 6.85 -37.65
N LEU A 93 -29.23 7.22 -36.63
CA LEU A 93 -29.43 8.59 -36.13
C LEU A 93 -28.58 8.98 -34.91
N GLU A 94 -27.86 8.03 -34.30
CA GLU A 94 -27.02 8.28 -33.10
C GLU A 94 -25.53 8.25 -33.39
N LEU A 95 -25.11 8.52 -34.60
CA LEU A 95 -23.72 8.44 -35.08
C LEU A 95 -22.75 9.46 -34.47
N GLU A 96 -23.21 10.40 -33.64
CA GLU A 96 -22.36 11.50 -33.17
C GLU A 96 -21.91 11.43 -31.69
N SER A 97 -22.34 10.46 -30.92
CA SER A 97 -21.82 10.30 -29.56
C SER A 97 -21.54 8.85 -29.21
N GLU A 98 -20.55 8.23 -29.86
CA GLU A 98 -19.89 7.08 -29.26
C GLU A 98 -19.30 7.54 -27.90
N ARG A 99 -20.09 7.40 -26.85
CA ARG A 99 -19.66 7.72 -25.48
C ARG A 99 -18.51 6.76 -25.13
N ARG A 100 -17.32 7.18 -25.50
CA ARG A 100 -16.12 6.49 -25.10
C ARG A 100 -16.04 6.44 -23.58
N ARG A 101 -15.32 5.50 -23.05
CA ARG A 101 -15.13 5.32 -21.62
C ARG A 101 -13.70 5.72 -21.26
N GLU A 102 -13.55 6.36 -20.11
CA GLU A 102 -12.27 6.63 -19.47
C GLU A 102 -11.54 5.32 -19.16
N SER A 103 -10.27 5.23 -19.56
CA SER A 103 -9.40 4.07 -19.31
C SER A 103 -7.93 4.48 -19.13
N SER A 104 -7.70 5.71 -18.76
CA SER A 104 -6.36 6.24 -18.51
C SER A 104 -5.62 5.48 -17.42
N VAL A 105 -4.30 5.53 -17.47
CA VAL A 105 -3.43 4.97 -16.43
C VAL A 105 -3.13 6.06 -15.41
N THR A 106 -3.55 5.82 -14.17
CA THR A 106 -3.34 6.72 -13.04
C THR A 106 -2.23 6.23 -12.12
N MET A 107 -1.64 7.17 -11.38
CA MET A 107 -0.83 6.82 -10.21
C MET A 107 -1.68 6.05 -9.18
N ARG A 108 -1.05 5.15 -8.44
CA ARG A 108 -1.74 4.47 -7.34
C ARG A 108 -2.03 5.45 -6.20
N GLY A 109 -3.23 5.37 -5.65
CA GLY A 109 -3.85 6.35 -4.77
C GLY A 109 -3.10 6.84 -3.53
N ASN A 110 -1.95 6.27 -3.17
CA ASN A 110 -1.13 6.73 -2.03
C ASN A 110 0.34 6.91 -2.42
N GLU A 111 0.64 6.96 -3.70
CA GLU A 111 2.01 7.12 -4.18
C GLU A 111 2.19 8.50 -4.81
N SER A 112 3.36 9.08 -4.60
CA SER A 112 3.80 10.30 -5.26
C SER A 112 5.23 10.12 -5.76
N GLY A 113 5.61 10.87 -6.77
CA GLY A 113 6.95 10.77 -7.31
C GLY A 113 7.22 11.76 -8.41
N VAL A 114 8.34 11.58 -9.08
CA VAL A 114 8.75 12.35 -10.24
C VAL A 114 8.86 11.41 -11.43
N VAL A 115 8.33 11.82 -12.57
CA VAL A 115 8.45 11.05 -13.81
C VAL A 115 9.90 11.05 -14.25
N ASP A 116 10.52 9.89 -14.28
CA ASP A 116 11.93 9.71 -14.62
C ASP A 116 12.13 9.55 -16.13
N ALA A 117 11.29 8.73 -16.78
CA ALA A 117 11.34 8.53 -18.22
C ALA A 117 9.97 8.13 -18.78
N VAL A 118 9.68 8.59 -19.98
CA VAL A 118 8.53 8.19 -20.79
C VAL A 118 9.05 7.54 -22.05
N MET A 119 8.63 6.31 -22.30
CA MET A 119 9.06 5.52 -23.46
C MET A 119 7.83 5.18 -24.29
N LEU A 120 7.87 5.63 -25.54
CA LEU A 120 6.87 5.29 -26.54
C LEU A 120 7.49 4.28 -27.52
N SER A 121 6.78 3.20 -27.79
CA SER A 121 7.18 2.14 -28.70
C SER A 121 5.96 1.54 -29.39
N GLU A 122 6.21 0.64 -30.31
CA GLU A 122 5.18 -0.16 -30.95
C GLU A 122 5.41 -1.63 -30.68
N THR A 123 4.33 -2.37 -30.49
CA THR A 123 4.38 -3.83 -30.34
C THR A 123 4.55 -4.49 -31.72
N LEU A 124 4.91 -5.77 -31.74
CA LEU A 124 5.01 -6.55 -32.99
C LEU A 124 3.69 -6.58 -33.78
N ALA A 125 2.56 -6.32 -33.12
CA ALA A 125 1.24 -6.22 -33.74
C ALA A 125 0.93 -4.81 -34.30
N GLY A 126 1.86 -3.85 -34.18
CA GLY A 126 1.65 -2.47 -34.64
C GLY A 126 0.84 -1.60 -33.66
N ASN A 127 0.60 -2.08 -32.44
CA ASN A 127 -0.09 -1.31 -31.42
C ASN A 127 0.87 -0.34 -30.72
N LYS A 128 0.41 0.84 -30.41
CA LYS A 128 1.18 1.78 -29.58
C LYS A 128 1.30 1.24 -28.17
N PHE A 129 2.52 1.32 -27.64
CA PHE A 129 2.87 0.86 -26.32
C PHE A 129 3.62 1.96 -25.57
N VAL A 130 3.18 2.29 -24.37
CA VAL A 130 3.75 3.34 -23.53
C VAL A 130 4.25 2.75 -22.22
N LYS A 131 5.45 3.14 -21.83
CA LYS A 131 5.98 2.90 -20.48
C LYS A 131 6.32 4.22 -19.83
N VAL A 132 5.76 4.49 -18.67
CA VAL A 132 6.09 5.63 -17.82
C VAL A 132 6.81 5.11 -16.58
N ARG A 133 8.02 5.58 -16.36
CA ARG A 133 8.82 5.25 -15.18
C ARG A 133 8.77 6.41 -14.20
N VAL A 134 8.30 6.14 -12.99
CA VAL A 134 8.20 7.11 -11.91
C VAL A 134 9.19 6.73 -10.81
N ARG A 135 9.98 7.69 -10.36
CA ARG A 135 10.88 7.56 -9.21
C ARG A 135 10.28 8.26 -7.99
N SER A 136 10.31 7.60 -6.85
CA SER A 136 9.95 8.18 -5.57
C SER A 136 11.12 8.08 -4.59
N LEU A 137 11.33 9.13 -3.82
CA LEU A 137 12.36 9.19 -2.80
C LEU A 137 11.74 8.79 -1.46
N ASN A 138 12.25 7.71 -0.87
CA ASN A 138 11.84 7.27 0.44
C ASN A 138 12.87 7.67 1.49
N VAL A 139 12.52 8.66 2.28
CA VAL A 139 13.26 9.08 3.47
C VAL A 139 12.83 8.22 4.64
N PRO A 140 13.74 7.73 5.50
CA PRO A 140 13.37 6.96 6.68
C PRO A 140 12.41 7.71 7.60
N GLU A 141 11.37 7.02 8.04
CA GLU A 141 10.34 7.54 8.94
C GLU A 141 10.10 6.58 10.12
N ILE A 142 9.38 7.05 11.14
CA ILE A 142 9.01 6.22 12.30
C ILE A 142 8.19 5.03 11.82
N GLY A 143 8.61 3.82 12.23
CA GLY A 143 8.02 2.56 11.82
C GLY A 143 8.77 1.83 10.70
N ASP A 144 9.72 2.47 10.03
CA ASP A 144 10.58 1.82 9.05
C ASP A 144 11.51 0.80 9.72
N LYS A 145 11.79 -0.27 9.01
CA LYS A 145 12.55 -1.39 9.53
C LYS A 145 14.02 -1.30 9.10
N PHE A 146 14.88 -1.34 10.09
CA PHE A 146 16.33 -1.40 9.93
C PHE A 146 16.88 -2.72 10.45
N ALA A 147 18.02 -3.13 9.95
CA ALA A 147 18.73 -4.31 10.45
C ALA A 147 20.24 -4.17 10.28
N SER A 148 20.99 -4.79 11.18
CA SER A 148 22.41 -5.06 10.95
C SER A 148 22.59 -6.30 10.07
N ARG A 149 23.81 -6.57 9.62
CA ARG A 149 24.14 -7.77 8.83
C ARG A 149 24.02 -9.08 9.63
N PHE A 150 23.83 -8.99 10.96
CA PHE A 150 23.68 -10.12 11.88
C PHE A 150 22.22 -10.47 12.20
N GLY A 151 21.27 -9.94 11.44
CA GLY A 151 19.87 -10.22 11.68
C GLY A 151 19.25 -9.48 12.87
N GLN A 152 19.96 -8.53 13.49
CA GLN A 152 19.44 -7.65 14.52
C GLN A 152 18.50 -6.59 13.89
N LYS A 153 17.28 -7.04 13.59
CA LYS A 153 16.25 -6.19 13.03
C LYS A 153 15.61 -5.34 14.11
N GLY A 154 15.32 -4.10 13.78
CA GLY A 154 14.61 -3.17 14.64
C GLY A 154 13.72 -2.22 13.85
N ILE A 155 12.84 -1.53 14.56
CA ILE A 155 11.92 -0.55 13.98
C ILE A 155 12.30 0.82 14.52
N ILE A 156 12.34 1.83 13.67
CA ILE A 156 12.54 3.22 14.10
C ILE A 156 11.36 3.61 15.00
N ALA A 157 11.65 3.83 16.27
CA ALA A 157 10.69 4.26 17.26
C ALA A 157 10.68 5.79 17.44
N LEU A 158 11.83 6.42 17.23
CA LEU A 158 12.02 7.86 17.40
C LEU A 158 13.05 8.37 16.41
N LEU A 159 12.77 9.50 15.80
CA LEU A 159 13.71 10.35 15.10
C LEU A 159 14.04 11.50 16.04
N ALA A 160 15.21 11.43 16.71
CA ALA A 160 15.62 12.42 17.68
C ALA A 160 16.32 13.60 17.01
N GLU A 161 16.05 14.79 17.46
CA GLU A 161 16.82 15.97 17.03
C GLU A 161 18.28 15.82 17.44
N HIS A 162 19.18 16.40 16.64
CA HIS A 162 20.63 16.27 16.87
C HIS A 162 21.06 16.83 18.24
N SER A 163 20.41 17.89 18.68
CA SER A 163 20.65 18.52 20.00
C SER A 163 20.31 17.63 21.19
N ASP A 164 19.34 16.72 21.00
CA ASP A 164 18.83 15.88 22.11
C ASP A 164 19.55 14.52 22.17
N MET A 165 20.36 14.23 21.14
CA MET A 165 21.14 13.00 21.09
C MET A 165 22.31 13.06 22.06
N PRO A 166 22.68 11.93 22.71
CA PRO A 166 23.87 11.85 23.54
C PRO A 166 25.13 12.07 22.72
N PHE A 167 26.16 12.65 23.33
CA PHE A 167 27.44 12.93 22.68
C PHE A 167 28.63 12.52 23.52
N THR A 168 29.77 12.24 22.89
CA THR A 168 31.02 11.94 23.54
C THR A 168 31.73 13.23 24.01
N LYS A 169 32.77 13.08 24.86
CA LYS A 169 33.63 14.23 25.28
C LYS A 169 34.24 14.99 24.09
N ASP A 170 34.44 14.31 22.97
CA ASP A 170 35.02 14.86 21.74
C ASP A 170 33.99 15.42 20.79
N GLY A 171 32.69 15.46 21.21
CA GLY A 171 31.61 16.04 20.45
C GLY A 171 30.98 15.10 19.37
N VAL A 172 31.36 13.82 19.36
CA VAL A 172 30.81 12.84 18.43
C VAL A 172 29.42 12.42 18.88
N VAL A 173 28.42 12.61 18.01
CA VAL A 173 27.03 12.21 18.22
C VAL A 173 26.76 10.93 17.44
N PRO A 174 26.21 9.86 18.07
CA PRO A 174 25.86 8.64 17.35
C PRO A 174 24.70 8.86 16.41
N ASP A 175 24.71 8.23 15.24
CA ASP A 175 23.60 8.30 14.27
C ASP A 175 22.44 7.37 14.68
N LEU A 176 22.73 6.33 15.48
CA LEU A 176 21.80 5.24 15.78
C LEU A 176 22.00 4.75 17.22
N ILE A 177 20.93 4.58 17.97
CA ILE A 177 20.92 4.01 19.31
C ILE A 177 20.05 2.76 19.30
N VAL A 178 20.62 1.65 19.78
CA VAL A 178 19.93 0.37 19.91
C VAL A 178 19.86 -0.08 21.36
N ASN A 179 18.83 -0.85 21.68
CA ASN A 179 18.67 -1.41 23.01
C ASN A 179 19.65 -2.59 23.19
N PRO A 180 20.54 -2.56 24.21
CA PRO A 180 21.48 -3.64 24.45
C PRO A 180 20.81 -4.96 24.86
N HIS A 181 19.60 -4.94 25.40
CA HIS A 181 18.88 -6.15 25.81
C HIS A 181 18.52 -7.09 24.63
N ALA A 182 18.53 -6.58 23.39
CA ALA A 182 18.32 -7.41 22.22
C ALA A 182 19.49 -8.34 21.90
N ILE A 183 20.70 -8.04 22.38
CA ILE A 183 21.93 -8.73 21.99
C ILE A 183 22.12 -10.06 22.75
N PRO A 184 22.02 -10.14 24.09
CA PRO A 184 22.26 -11.38 24.82
C PRO A 184 21.30 -12.51 24.44
N GLY A 185 20.02 -12.22 24.32
CA GLY A 185 19.00 -13.22 23.99
C GLY A 185 19.13 -13.80 22.57
N ARG A 186 19.83 -13.10 21.68
CA ARG A 186 20.05 -13.54 20.29
C ARG A 186 21.47 -14.05 20.05
N MET A 187 22.35 -13.94 21.04
CA MET A 187 23.75 -14.43 21.01
C MET A 187 24.53 -13.89 19.76
N THR A 188 24.28 -12.65 19.35
CA THR A 188 24.92 -12.06 18.16
C THR A 188 26.24 -11.37 18.52
N ALA A 189 27.24 -12.14 18.94
CA ALA A 189 28.56 -11.62 19.29
C ALA A 189 29.25 -10.92 18.10
N GLY A 190 29.04 -11.40 16.88
CA GLY A 190 29.55 -10.78 15.66
C GLY A 190 29.13 -9.33 15.47
N HIS A 191 27.93 -8.95 15.94
CA HIS A 191 27.48 -7.56 15.94
C HIS A 191 28.39 -6.64 16.75
N LEU A 192 28.80 -7.08 17.94
CA LEU A 192 29.71 -6.32 18.79
C LEU A 192 31.14 -6.27 18.22
N LEU A 193 31.60 -7.38 17.66
CA LEU A 193 32.92 -7.44 17.00
C LEU A 193 32.96 -6.53 15.76
N GLU A 194 31.89 -6.48 14.98
CA GLU A 194 31.82 -5.54 13.86
C GLU A 194 31.89 -4.09 14.34
N MET A 195 31.16 -3.75 15.41
CA MET A 195 31.19 -2.39 15.97
C MET A 195 32.64 -2.00 16.43
N LEU A 196 33.34 -2.92 17.06
CA LEU A 196 34.71 -2.70 17.50
C LEU A 196 35.67 -2.56 16.32
N GLY A 197 35.63 -3.54 15.41
CA GLY A 197 36.45 -3.55 14.20
C GLY A 197 36.18 -2.37 13.27
N GLY A 198 34.91 -1.98 13.14
CA GLY A 198 34.53 -0.80 12.35
C GLY A 198 35.03 0.51 12.95
N LYS A 199 35.03 0.63 14.30
CA LYS A 199 35.63 1.77 14.99
C LYS A 199 37.15 1.82 14.78
N ALA A 200 37.84 0.68 14.93
CA ALA A 200 39.30 0.58 14.66
C ALA A 200 39.61 0.92 13.19
N ALA A 201 38.83 0.41 12.26
CA ALA A 201 38.96 0.71 10.82
C ALA A 201 38.82 2.20 10.51
N ALA A 202 37.84 2.86 11.15
CA ALA A 202 37.61 4.29 10.96
C ALA A 202 38.75 5.15 11.50
N LEU A 203 39.39 4.73 12.59
CA LEU A 203 40.54 5.42 13.19
C LEU A 203 41.84 5.18 12.38
N ASP A 204 42.09 3.94 11.96
CA ASP A 204 43.25 3.57 11.15
C ASP A 204 43.15 4.06 9.69
N GLY A 205 41.97 4.40 9.22
CA GLY A 205 41.73 4.74 7.81
C GLY A 205 41.87 3.55 6.85
N THR A 206 41.81 2.30 7.35
CA THR A 206 42.01 1.08 6.57
C THR A 206 40.81 0.16 6.64
N LEU A 207 40.62 -0.65 5.59
CA LEU A 207 39.62 -1.72 5.62
C LEU A 207 40.12 -2.86 6.51
N LYS A 208 39.23 -3.36 7.38
CA LYS A 208 39.53 -4.56 8.21
C LYS A 208 38.86 -5.78 7.56
N ASP A 209 39.59 -6.89 7.53
CA ASP A 209 39.09 -8.16 7.06
C ASP A 209 38.19 -8.81 8.11
N GLY A 210 36.91 -8.98 7.77
CA GLY A 210 35.89 -9.64 8.60
C GLY A 210 35.53 -11.05 8.15
N THR A 211 36.41 -11.72 7.37
CA THR A 211 36.20 -13.10 6.93
C THR A 211 36.04 -14.04 8.12
N ALA A 212 35.05 -14.90 8.09
CA ALA A 212 34.80 -15.86 9.16
C ALA A 212 36.00 -16.80 9.36
N PHE A 213 36.43 -16.94 10.62
CA PHE A 213 37.53 -17.80 11.11
C PHE A 213 38.94 -17.42 10.63
N SER A 214 39.11 -16.55 9.63
CA SER A 214 40.43 -16.17 9.11
C SER A 214 40.69 -14.67 9.08
N GLY A 215 39.70 -13.86 9.45
CA GLY A 215 39.83 -12.40 9.52
C GLY A 215 40.59 -11.90 10.76
N GLY A 216 40.56 -10.57 10.96
CA GLY A 216 41.22 -9.92 12.10
C GLY A 216 40.73 -10.41 13.45
N THR A 217 41.63 -10.46 14.42
CA THR A 217 41.33 -10.91 15.77
C THR A 217 40.82 -9.76 16.64
N GLN A 218 40.12 -10.08 17.72
CA GLN A 218 39.68 -9.08 18.71
C GLN A 218 40.87 -8.31 19.27
N GLU A 219 42.01 -9.00 19.54
CA GLU A 219 43.22 -8.40 20.11
C GLU A 219 43.82 -7.34 19.19
N ASP A 220 43.77 -7.53 17.87
CA ASP A 220 44.26 -6.56 16.91
C ASP A 220 43.44 -5.27 16.94
N PHE A 221 42.11 -5.41 17.07
CA PHE A 221 41.22 -4.25 17.19
C PHE A 221 41.40 -3.49 18.50
N GLU A 222 41.61 -4.22 19.61
CA GLU A 222 41.86 -3.64 20.92
C GLU A 222 43.22 -2.87 20.96
N LYS A 223 44.24 -3.39 20.29
CA LYS A 223 45.54 -2.69 20.14
C LYS A 223 45.38 -1.41 19.35
N SER A 224 44.74 -1.49 18.20
CA SER A 224 44.49 -0.30 17.35
C SER A 224 43.75 0.79 18.14
N LEU A 225 42.66 0.43 18.88
CA LEU A 225 41.94 1.40 19.70
C LEU A 225 42.84 2.04 20.78
N SER A 226 43.69 1.24 21.42
CA SER A 226 44.61 1.73 22.48
C SER A 226 45.66 2.69 21.91
N GLU A 227 46.18 2.42 20.72
CA GLU A 227 47.15 3.27 20.02
C GLU A 227 46.57 4.65 19.70
N HIS A 228 45.24 4.70 19.39
CA HIS A 228 44.52 5.95 19.16
C HIS A 228 43.94 6.60 20.43
N GLY A 229 44.30 6.10 21.64
CA GLY A 229 43.89 6.69 22.90
C GLY A 229 42.44 6.39 23.34
N PHE A 230 41.79 5.44 22.69
CA PHE A 230 40.46 4.96 23.09
C PHE A 230 40.58 3.77 24.06
N ARG A 231 39.47 3.49 24.76
CA ARG A 231 39.40 2.29 25.61
C ARG A 231 39.34 1.03 24.75
N CYS A 232 40.18 0.06 25.01
CA CYS A 232 40.21 -1.22 24.28
C CYS A 232 38.87 -1.96 24.27
N THR A 233 38.05 -1.79 25.31
CA THR A 233 36.71 -2.38 25.41
C THR A 233 35.62 -1.69 24.53
N GLY A 234 35.95 -0.62 23.82
CA GLY A 234 34.97 0.13 23.02
C GLY A 234 33.95 0.94 23.83
N ASN A 235 34.06 0.94 25.16
CA ASN A 235 33.12 1.72 26.00
C ASN A 235 33.55 3.18 26.10
N GLU A 236 32.54 4.08 25.99
CA GLU A 236 32.77 5.51 26.14
C GLU A 236 31.84 6.12 27.20
N THR A 237 32.21 7.31 27.66
CA THR A 237 31.37 8.13 28.51
C THR A 237 30.61 9.07 27.62
N LEU A 238 29.28 9.01 27.65
CA LEU A 238 28.41 9.91 26.92
C LEU A 238 27.77 10.92 27.87
N TYR A 239 27.47 12.08 27.31
CA TYR A 239 26.74 13.16 27.95
C TYR A 239 25.37 13.24 27.33
N ASP A 240 24.34 13.45 28.16
CA ASP A 240 22.97 13.63 27.69
C ASP A 240 22.82 14.97 26.93
N GLY A 241 22.28 14.91 25.73
CA GLY A 241 22.13 16.10 24.87
C GLY A 241 21.24 17.17 25.47
N ALA A 242 20.18 16.77 26.18
CA ALA A 242 19.20 17.70 26.73
C ALA A 242 19.72 18.38 28.03
N THR A 243 20.41 17.66 28.89
CA THR A 243 20.81 18.16 30.22
C THR A 243 22.30 18.48 30.34
N GLY A 244 23.13 17.97 29.43
CA GLY A 244 24.59 18.06 29.48
C GLY A 244 25.26 17.24 30.57
N HIS A 245 24.52 16.43 31.34
CA HIS A 245 25.06 15.60 32.40
C HIS A 245 25.70 14.31 31.86
N ALA A 246 26.78 13.88 32.45
CA ALA A 246 27.41 12.59 32.13
C ALA A 246 26.47 11.44 32.48
N ILE A 247 26.25 10.54 31.55
CA ILE A 247 25.45 9.33 31.74
C ILE A 247 26.31 8.33 32.57
N LYS A 248 25.84 7.95 33.76
CA LYS A 248 26.50 7.01 34.66
C LYS A 248 26.38 5.55 34.21
N ALA A 249 26.83 5.26 33.00
CA ALA A 249 26.77 3.90 32.41
C ALA A 249 27.98 3.66 31.52
N LYS A 250 28.29 2.37 31.31
CA LYS A 250 29.30 1.93 30.33
C LYS A 250 28.56 1.79 29.00
N ILE A 251 28.73 2.76 28.10
CA ILE A 251 28.06 2.77 26.80
C ILE A 251 29.03 2.29 25.74
N TYR A 252 28.63 1.25 25.03
CA TYR A 252 29.40 0.69 23.93
C TYR A 252 29.14 1.48 22.65
N VAL A 253 30.19 2.07 22.08
CA VAL A 253 30.13 2.93 20.90
C VAL A 253 31.06 2.39 19.82
N GLY A 254 30.53 2.15 18.63
CA GLY A 254 31.30 1.64 17.50
C GLY A 254 30.66 2.01 16.16
N VAL A 255 31.32 1.60 15.11
CA VAL A 255 30.84 1.79 13.72
C VAL A 255 30.35 0.47 13.16
N ILE A 256 29.13 0.43 12.65
CA ILE A 256 28.53 -0.79 12.12
C ILE A 256 27.74 -0.48 10.86
N TYR A 257 27.63 -1.47 9.98
CA TYR A 257 26.85 -1.38 8.76
C TYR A 257 25.37 -1.70 9.02
N TYR A 258 24.50 -0.72 8.84
CA TYR A 258 23.05 -0.88 8.93
C TYR A 258 22.40 -0.87 7.55
N GLN A 259 21.35 -1.66 7.41
CA GLN A 259 20.56 -1.82 6.20
C GLN A 259 19.13 -1.36 6.47
N LYS A 260 18.57 -0.54 5.58
CA LYS A 260 17.13 -0.31 5.53
C LYS A 260 16.47 -1.48 4.83
N LEU A 261 15.47 -2.09 5.45
CA LEU A 261 14.72 -3.19 4.86
C LEU A 261 13.53 -2.66 4.05
N HIS A 262 13.10 -3.43 3.05
CA HIS A 262 11.98 -3.08 2.16
C HIS A 262 10.60 -3.03 2.86
N HIS A 263 10.56 -3.23 4.17
CA HIS A 263 9.36 -3.14 4.97
C HIS A 263 9.17 -1.71 5.51
N MET A 264 8.75 -0.81 4.64
CA MET A 264 8.52 0.60 4.94
C MET A 264 7.06 0.86 5.31
N VAL A 265 6.80 1.77 6.24
CA VAL A 265 5.45 2.13 6.70
C VAL A 265 4.60 2.70 5.57
N SER A 266 5.15 3.63 4.80
CA SER A 266 4.47 4.26 3.67
C SER A 266 3.93 3.25 2.65
N LEU A 267 4.66 2.14 2.43
CA LEU A 267 4.23 1.07 1.53
C LEU A 267 3.16 0.15 2.13
N LYS A 268 2.94 0.17 3.44
CA LYS A 268 2.00 -0.71 4.15
C LYS A 268 0.75 0.00 4.64
N MET A 269 0.80 1.30 4.82
CA MET A 269 -0.34 2.10 5.24
C MET A 269 -1.46 1.97 4.21
N HIS A 270 -2.66 1.63 4.69
CA HIS A 270 -3.84 1.47 3.85
C HIS A 270 -5.08 1.92 4.61
N ALA A 271 -5.91 2.71 3.95
CA ALA A 271 -7.20 3.14 4.46
C ALA A 271 -8.23 3.08 3.33
N ARG A 272 -9.45 2.71 3.68
CA ARG A 272 -10.57 2.69 2.75
C ARG A 272 -11.84 3.15 3.48
N SER A 273 -12.59 4.05 2.87
CA SER A 273 -13.96 4.35 3.28
C SER A 273 -14.96 3.64 2.34
N ARG A 274 -15.05 4.08 1.09
CA ARG A 274 -15.80 3.47 0.00
C ARG A 274 -14.86 3.36 -1.20
N GLY A 275 -15.05 2.34 -2.03
CA GLY A 275 -14.18 2.13 -3.18
C GLY A 275 -14.69 1.00 -4.08
N PRO A 276 -13.84 0.46 -4.96
CA PRO A 276 -14.22 -0.55 -5.93
C PRO A 276 -14.76 -1.81 -5.28
N ILE A 277 -15.77 -2.41 -5.90
CA ILE A 277 -16.40 -3.66 -5.47
C ILE A 277 -16.20 -4.73 -6.52
N GLN A 278 -16.23 -6.00 -6.11
CA GLN A 278 -16.20 -7.14 -7.01
C GLN A 278 -17.50 -7.25 -7.79
N MET A 279 -17.42 -7.57 -9.08
CA MET A 279 -18.57 -7.66 -9.95
C MET A 279 -19.52 -8.82 -9.55
N LEU A 280 -18.97 -9.96 -9.13
CA LEU A 280 -19.76 -11.16 -8.82
C LEU A 280 -20.42 -11.08 -7.44
N THR A 281 -19.68 -10.69 -6.41
CA THR A 281 -20.14 -10.75 -5.02
C THR A 281 -20.64 -9.43 -4.47
N HIS A 282 -20.39 -8.33 -5.19
CA HIS A 282 -20.63 -6.95 -4.75
C HIS A 282 -19.95 -6.58 -3.43
N GLN A 283 -19.00 -7.40 -3.00
CA GLN A 283 -18.18 -7.13 -1.82
C GLN A 283 -16.98 -6.24 -2.17
N PRO A 284 -16.37 -5.53 -1.22
CA PRO A 284 -15.14 -4.81 -1.44
C PRO A 284 -14.06 -5.70 -2.07
N THR A 285 -13.28 -5.12 -2.99
CA THR A 285 -12.11 -5.81 -3.56
C THR A 285 -11.11 -6.17 -2.46
N GLU A 286 -10.22 -7.12 -2.72
CA GLU A 286 -9.17 -7.53 -1.81
C GLU A 286 -7.82 -6.92 -2.21
N GLY A 287 -7.04 -6.53 -1.21
CA GLY A 287 -5.66 -6.05 -1.38
C GLY A 287 -5.53 -4.54 -1.57
N ARG A 288 -4.45 -3.98 -1.00
CA ARG A 288 -4.12 -2.55 -1.04
C ARG A 288 -4.01 -2.01 -2.48
N ALA A 289 -3.42 -2.79 -3.39
CA ALA A 289 -3.21 -2.38 -4.78
C ALA A 289 -4.50 -2.15 -5.59
N ARG A 290 -5.62 -2.67 -5.09
CA ARG A 290 -6.96 -2.53 -5.67
C ARG A 290 -7.87 -1.66 -4.81
N GLU A 291 -7.29 -0.87 -3.91
CA GLU A 291 -8.04 -0.08 -2.92
C GLU A 291 -9.06 -0.92 -2.14
N GLY A 292 -8.67 -2.13 -1.83
CA GLY A 292 -9.53 -3.13 -1.22
C GLY A 292 -9.86 -2.86 0.23
N GLY A 293 -10.88 -3.56 0.73
CA GLY A 293 -11.27 -3.55 2.13
C GLY A 293 -10.38 -4.45 3.00
N LEU A 294 -10.50 -4.27 4.30
CA LEU A 294 -9.91 -5.18 5.28
C LEU A 294 -10.84 -6.36 5.49
N ARG A 295 -10.27 -7.56 5.54
CA ARG A 295 -11.04 -8.78 5.78
C ARG A 295 -11.51 -8.84 7.24
N LEU A 296 -12.81 -9.00 7.44
CA LEU A 296 -13.39 -9.47 8.69
C LEU A 296 -13.46 -11.00 8.63
N GLY A 297 -12.52 -11.66 9.29
CA GLY A 297 -12.44 -13.12 9.28
C GLY A 297 -13.47 -13.78 10.17
N GLU A 298 -13.47 -15.11 10.15
CA GLU A 298 -14.38 -15.93 10.98
C GLU A 298 -14.10 -15.77 12.48
N MET A 299 -12.83 -15.65 12.86
CA MET A 299 -12.44 -15.44 14.27
C MET A 299 -12.90 -14.09 14.79
N GLU A 300 -12.84 -13.04 13.98
CA GLU A 300 -13.32 -11.69 14.32
C GLU A 300 -14.86 -11.69 14.48
N ARG A 301 -15.58 -12.41 13.61
CA ARG A 301 -17.03 -12.64 13.76
C ARG A 301 -17.34 -13.33 15.08
N ASP A 302 -16.63 -14.38 15.44
CA ASP A 302 -16.83 -15.14 16.68
C ASP A 302 -16.60 -14.26 17.91
N CYS A 303 -15.62 -13.37 17.86
CA CYS A 303 -15.36 -12.37 18.90
C CYS A 303 -16.58 -11.45 19.10
N PHE A 304 -17.18 -10.94 18.02
CA PHE A 304 -18.39 -10.10 18.10
C PHE A 304 -19.58 -10.84 18.66
N ILE A 305 -19.74 -12.11 18.30
CA ILE A 305 -20.80 -12.97 18.85
C ILE A 305 -20.58 -13.21 20.35
N GLY A 306 -19.35 -13.57 20.74
CA GLY A 306 -19.00 -13.82 22.14
C GLY A 306 -19.16 -12.57 23.02
N TYR A 307 -18.91 -11.38 22.49
CA TYR A 307 -19.12 -10.10 23.18
C TYR A 307 -20.59 -9.67 23.20
N GLY A 308 -21.47 -10.25 22.37
CA GLY A 308 -22.87 -9.91 22.26
C GLY A 308 -23.15 -8.62 21.46
N ALA A 309 -22.19 -8.15 20.64
CA ALA A 309 -22.29 -6.92 19.86
C ALA A 309 -23.09 -7.12 18.56
N ALA A 310 -24.40 -7.47 18.65
CA ALA A 310 -25.23 -7.80 17.51
C ALA A 310 -25.40 -6.66 16.49
N ALA A 311 -25.54 -5.43 16.96
CA ALA A 311 -25.66 -4.26 16.08
C ALA A 311 -24.39 -4.01 15.26
N LEU A 312 -23.21 -4.12 15.86
CA LEU A 312 -21.93 -4.02 15.18
C LEU A 312 -21.73 -5.14 14.16
N LEU A 313 -22.12 -6.37 14.54
CA LEU A 313 -22.06 -7.51 13.64
C LEU A 313 -22.92 -7.28 12.39
N LYS A 314 -24.15 -6.80 12.56
CA LYS A 314 -25.05 -6.47 11.44
C LYS A 314 -24.45 -5.36 10.56
N GLU A 315 -23.97 -4.31 11.18
CA GLU A 315 -23.37 -3.17 10.43
C GLU A 315 -22.19 -3.65 9.59
N ARG A 316 -21.25 -4.41 10.16
CA ARG A 316 -20.03 -4.86 9.47
C ARG A 316 -20.27 -5.91 8.40
N MET A 317 -21.19 -6.85 8.64
CA MET A 317 -21.43 -7.97 7.72
C MET A 317 -22.53 -7.68 6.69
N LEU A 318 -23.35 -6.66 6.88
CA LEU A 318 -24.43 -6.32 5.97
C LEU A 318 -24.32 -4.88 5.49
N ASP A 319 -24.51 -3.88 6.37
CA ASP A 319 -24.71 -2.50 5.98
C ASP A 319 -23.46 -1.88 5.29
N SER A 320 -22.25 -2.20 5.74
CA SER A 320 -20.99 -1.72 5.16
C SER A 320 -20.31 -2.71 4.21
N ALA A 321 -20.90 -3.89 3.97
CA ALA A 321 -20.35 -4.88 3.06
C ALA A 321 -21.07 -4.90 1.70
N ASP A 322 -22.15 -5.67 1.61
CA ASP A 322 -22.84 -6.02 0.36
C ASP A 322 -24.36 -5.90 0.45
N LYS A 323 -24.84 -4.96 1.25
CA LYS A 323 -26.29 -4.72 1.41
C LYS A 323 -26.94 -4.40 0.08
N THR A 324 -28.01 -5.11 -0.25
CA THR A 324 -28.88 -4.87 -1.40
C THR A 324 -30.34 -4.90 -1.00
N THR A 325 -31.18 -4.19 -1.74
CA THR A 325 -32.63 -4.24 -1.57
C THR A 325 -33.22 -4.99 -2.75
N GLU A 326 -33.86 -6.12 -2.47
CA GLU A 326 -34.46 -6.98 -3.46
C GLU A 326 -35.99 -7.00 -3.33
N LEU A 327 -36.66 -7.21 -4.44
CA LEU A 327 -38.11 -7.32 -4.52
C LEU A 327 -38.51 -8.78 -4.31
N VAL A 328 -39.33 -9.05 -3.30
CA VAL A 328 -39.83 -10.40 -2.99
C VAL A 328 -41.34 -10.43 -3.03
N CYS A 329 -41.89 -11.44 -3.68
CA CYS A 329 -43.34 -11.65 -3.74
C CYS A 329 -43.90 -12.08 -2.39
N THR A 330 -44.91 -11.40 -1.89
CA THR A 330 -45.56 -11.70 -0.60
C THR A 330 -46.37 -12.99 -0.65
N SER A 331 -46.84 -13.41 -1.83
CA SER A 331 -47.69 -14.59 -1.99
C SER A 331 -46.92 -15.90 -2.13
N CYS A 332 -45.90 -15.91 -3.02
CA CYS A 332 -45.17 -17.15 -3.29
C CYS A 332 -43.71 -17.17 -2.75
N GLY A 333 -43.20 -16.05 -2.24
CA GLY A 333 -41.84 -15.96 -1.71
C GLY A 333 -40.71 -15.98 -2.74
N SER A 334 -41.04 -15.77 -4.02
CA SER A 334 -40.05 -15.70 -5.11
C SER A 334 -39.49 -14.31 -5.28
N LEU A 335 -38.27 -14.15 -5.83
CA LEU A 335 -37.77 -12.86 -6.23
C LEU A 335 -38.67 -12.29 -7.35
N ALA A 336 -39.10 -11.05 -7.18
CA ALA A 336 -39.92 -10.32 -8.14
C ALA A 336 -39.07 -9.42 -9.04
N VAL A 337 -39.62 -8.93 -10.14
CA VAL A 337 -38.92 -8.14 -11.14
C VAL A 337 -39.52 -6.76 -11.22
N LEU A 338 -38.67 -5.75 -11.41
CA LEU A 338 -39.07 -4.41 -11.78
C LEU A 338 -38.93 -4.23 -13.31
N ASP A 339 -40.04 -4.12 -14.01
CA ASP A 339 -40.00 -3.68 -15.39
C ASP A 339 -39.82 -2.15 -15.43
N LYS A 340 -38.60 -1.74 -15.79
CA LYS A 340 -38.20 -0.32 -15.84
C LYS A 340 -38.94 0.46 -16.96
N ILE A 341 -39.39 -0.22 -18.02
CA ILE A 341 -40.08 0.41 -19.15
C ILE A 341 -41.49 0.77 -18.75
N LYS A 342 -42.20 -0.18 -18.13
CA LYS A 342 -43.60 -0.01 -17.71
C LYS A 342 -43.73 0.48 -16.27
N ASN A 343 -42.62 0.68 -15.57
CA ASN A 343 -42.56 1.01 -14.14
C ASN A 343 -43.48 0.14 -13.28
N ARG A 344 -43.53 -1.16 -13.58
CA ARG A 344 -44.41 -2.13 -12.94
C ARG A 344 -43.60 -3.16 -12.17
N ARG A 345 -43.95 -3.40 -10.89
CA ARG A 345 -43.40 -4.46 -10.07
C ARG A 345 -44.34 -5.67 -10.15
N TYR A 346 -43.80 -6.85 -10.46
CA TYR A 346 -44.61 -8.07 -10.54
C TYR A 346 -43.75 -9.31 -10.27
N CYS A 347 -44.40 -10.37 -9.83
CA CYS A 347 -43.79 -11.67 -9.67
C CYS A 347 -43.89 -12.46 -10.99
N PRO A 348 -42.77 -12.95 -11.57
CA PRO A 348 -42.84 -13.73 -12.81
C PRO A 348 -43.40 -15.14 -12.64
N VAL A 349 -43.56 -15.62 -11.38
CA VAL A 349 -44.05 -16.98 -11.08
C VAL A 349 -45.56 -17.02 -10.90
N CYS A 350 -46.14 -16.09 -10.16
CA CYS A 350 -47.58 -16.07 -9.85
C CYS A 350 -48.28 -14.83 -10.38
N GLU A 351 -47.59 -13.99 -11.17
CA GLU A 351 -48.09 -12.75 -11.77
C GLU A 351 -48.71 -11.74 -10.81
N SER A 352 -48.55 -11.98 -9.51
CA SER A 352 -49.05 -11.12 -8.43
C SER A 352 -48.28 -9.79 -8.42
N SER A 353 -49.01 -8.71 -8.15
CA SER A 353 -48.45 -7.38 -7.89
C SER A 353 -48.09 -7.14 -6.41
N GLY A 354 -48.39 -8.09 -5.54
CA GLY A 354 -48.03 -8.04 -4.12
C GLY A 354 -46.53 -8.27 -3.94
N VAL A 355 -45.75 -7.18 -3.91
CA VAL A 355 -44.29 -7.23 -3.83
C VAL A 355 -43.81 -6.39 -2.65
N ALA A 356 -42.94 -6.94 -1.80
CA ALA A 356 -42.28 -6.26 -0.69
C ALA A 356 -40.79 -6.04 -1.01
N GLU A 357 -40.26 -4.94 -0.53
CA GLU A 357 -38.84 -4.66 -0.56
C GLU A 357 -38.18 -5.28 0.68
N VAL A 358 -37.15 -6.07 0.46
CA VAL A 358 -36.42 -6.78 1.52
C VAL A 358 -34.94 -6.45 1.43
N GLU A 359 -34.38 -5.99 2.53
CA GLU A 359 -32.95 -5.78 2.64
C GLU A 359 -32.26 -7.12 2.94
N MET A 360 -31.25 -7.46 2.14
CA MET A 360 -30.46 -8.68 2.32
C MET A 360 -29.02 -8.48 1.82
N SER A 361 -28.13 -9.41 2.20
CA SER A 361 -26.78 -9.48 1.63
C SER A 361 -26.86 -9.95 0.17
N TYR A 362 -26.07 -9.32 -0.70
CA TYR A 362 -25.98 -9.73 -2.11
C TYR A 362 -25.41 -11.15 -2.24
N ALA A 363 -24.49 -11.54 -1.36
CA ALA A 363 -23.98 -12.92 -1.31
C ALA A 363 -25.09 -13.94 -1.07
N PHE A 364 -26.09 -13.61 -0.23
CA PHE A 364 -27.25 -14.47 -0.02
C PHE A 364 -28.13 -14.51 -1.28
N LYS A 365 -28.36 -13.39 -1.95
CA LYS A 365 -29.05 -13.38 -3.25
C LYS A 365 -28.34 -14.25 -4.28
N LEU A 366 -27.03 -14.14 -4.38
CA LEU A 366 -26.21 -14.94 -5.29
C LEU A 366 -26.39 -16.45 -5.00
N LEU A 367 -26.36 -16.85 -3.72
CA LEU A 367 -26.65 -18.23 -3.31
C LEU A 367 -28.04 -18.71 -3.76
N LEU A 368 -29.07 -17.86 -3.60
CA LEU A 368 -30.43 -18.19 -4.08
C LEU A 368 -30.49 -18.40 -5.59
N ASP A 369 -29.73 -17.58 -6.35
CA ASP A 369 -29.69 -17.68 -7.82
C ASP A 369 -28.87 -18.91 -8.26
N GLU A 370 -27.80 -19.24 -7.57
CA GLU A 370 -27.04 -20.48 -7.78
C GLU A 370 -27.89 -21.74 -7.49
N MET A 371 -28.64 -21.75 -6.39
CA MET A 371 -29.57 -22.84 -6.07
C MET A 371 -30.63 -23.03 -7.17
N LYS A 372 -31.16 -21.93 -7.73
CA LYS A 372 -32.09 -22.01 -8.86
C LYS A 372 -31.44 -22.60 -10.09
N SER A 373 -30.17 -22.27 -10.37
CA SER A 373 -29.45 -22.78 -11.54
C SER A 373 -29.25 -24.31 -11.51
N ILE A 374 -29.12 -24.90 -10.33
CA ILE A 374 -29.03 -26.36 -10.14
C ILE A 374 -30.42 -27.04 -9.98
N GLY A 375 -31.52 -26.32 -10.20
CA GLY A 375 -32.88 -26.85 -10.17
C GLY A 375 -33.57 -26.84 -8.80
N THR A 376 -32.95 -26.28 -7.78
CA THR A 376 -33.57 -26.11 -6.45
C THR A 376 -34.17 -24.72 -6.32
N PHE A 377 -35.47 -24.61 -6.18
CA PHE A 377 -36.18 -23.32 -6.14
C PHE A 377 -36.45 -22.88 -4.68
N PRO A 378 -35.66 -21.97 -4.12
CA PRO A 378 -35.84 -21.46 -2.76
C PRO A 378 -37.03 -20.48 -2.70
N LYS A 379 -37.87 -20.59 -1.67
CA LYS A 379 -38.97 -19.65 -1.39
C LYS A 379 -38.74 -18.95 -0.06
N LEU A 380 -38.79 -17.62 -0.10
CA LEU A 380 -38.61 -16.78 1.08
C LEU A 380 -39.96 -16.60 1.79
N ARG A 381 -40.02 -16.85 3.11
CA ARG A 381 -41.19 -16.54 3.94
C ARG A 381 -40.96 -15.20 4.62
N LEU A 382 -41.76 -14.21 4.25
CA LEU A 382 -41.72 -12.89 4.87
C LEU A 382 -42.56 -12.87 6.15
N LYS A 383 -42.02 -12.24 7.20
CA LYS A 383 -42.79 -11.88 8.40
C LYS A 383 -42.84 -10.36 8.46
N ALA A 384 -44.04 -9.81 8.72
CA ALA A 384 -44.16 -8.37 8.95
C ALA A 384 -43.34 -7.96 10.17
N GLN A 385 -42.57 -6.91 10.07
CA GLN A 385 -41.92 -6.29 11.22
C GLN A 385 -43.00 -5.54 12.03
N GLY A 386 -43.21 -6.01 13.24
CA GLY A 386 -44.03 -5.31 14.24
C GLY A 386 -45.49 -5.80 14.32
N MET A 387 -45.71 -6.88 14.96
CA MET A 387 -46.80 -7.11 15.92
C MET A 387 -46.24 -7.83 17.14
#